data_5384eb9770c3ffce984a42d8c08e17da
#
_entry.id   5384eb9770c3ffce984a42d8c08e17da
#
_cell.length_a   1.000
_cell.length_b   1.000
_cell.length_c   1.000
_cell.angle_alpha   90.00
_cell.angle_beta   90.00
_cell.angle_gamma   90.00
#
_symmetry.space_group_name_H-M   'P 1'
#
loop_
_entity.id
_entity.type
_entity.pdbx_description
1 polymer ?
#
loop_
_entity_poly.entity_id
_entity_poly.type
_entity_poly.pdbx_seq_one_letter_code
_entity_poly.pdbx_strand_id
1 'polypeptide(L)'
;PYGIRLNSIAPGPFPTEGAWARLSPKGDISEDSYKAIPLGRAGKMEELQNLATFLMADGCEYLTGQTIAIDGAQYLSGGGTFSNLSELSDNDWSEIRDIIRKANNKDKENRS
;
A
#
# COMPACT_ATOMS: atom_id res chain seq x y z
N PRO A 1 -29.49 15.67 -1.80
CA PRO A 1 -30.16 16.93 -2.12
C PRO A 1 -29.81 18.08 -1.17
N TYR A 2 -29.13 17.78 -0.02
CA TYR A 2 -28.82 18.80 1.01
C TYR A 2 -27.37 19.33 0.91
N GLY A 3 -26.59 18.94 -0.10
CA GLY A 3 -25.20 19.37 -0.23
C GLY A 3 -24.25 18.76 0.80
N ILE A 4 -24.65 17.68 1.47
CA ILE A 4 -23.84 16.98 2.46
C ILE A 4 -23.06 15.88 1.77
N ARG A 5 -21.76 15.86 1.95
CA ARG A 5 -20.87 14.77 1.51
C ARG A 5 -20.42 13.97 2.72
N LEU A 6 -20.28 12.65 2.53
CA LEU A 6 -19.77 11.75 3.54
C LEU A 6 -18.73 10.84 2.88
N ASN A 7 -17.50 10.95 3.33
CA ASN A 7 -16.41 10.06 2.93
C ASN A 7 -15.69 9.55 4.17
N SER A 8 -15.04 8.42 4.07
CA SER A 8 -14.19 7.86 5.11
C SER A 8 -12.76 7.71 4.63
N ILE A 9 -11.82 7.83 5.55
CA ILE A 9 -10.40 7.54 5.32
C ILE A 9 -10.07 6.24 6.04
N ALA A 10 -9.44 5.31 5.35
CA ALA A 10 -8.91 4.08 5.91
C ALA A 10 -7.37 4.19 5.99
N PRO A 11 -6.82 4.67 7.11
CA PRO A 11 -5.39 4.85 7.26
C PRO A 11 -4.69 3.53 7.57
N GLY A 12 -3.49 3.34 7.01
CA GLY A 12 -2.52 2.39 7.50
C GLY A 12 -1.82 2.89 8.78
N PRO A 13 -0.61 2.44 9.07
CA PRO A 13 0.13 2.88 10.26
C PRO A 13 0.59 4.34 10.13
N PHE A 14 0.09 5.20 11.00
CA PHE A 14 0.54 6.58 11.20
C PHE A 14 1.03 6.73 12.64
N PRO A 15 2.33 6.59 12.90
CA PRO A 15 2.86 6.59 14.26
C PRO A 15 2.71 7.97 14.91
N THR A 16 2.14 7.98 16.11
CA THR A 16 2.16 9.12 17.02
C THR A 16 2.72 8.65 18.36
N GLU A 17 3.41 9.54 19.09
CA GLU A 17 3.98 9.19 20.42
C GLU A 17 2.95 8.55 21.35
N GLY A 18 1.76 9.11 21.42
CA GLY A 18 0.72 8.62 22.33
C GLY A 18 0.06 7.32 21.90
N ALA A 19 -0.04 7.05 20.59
CA ALA A 19 -0.64 5.82 20.08
C ALA A 19 0.31 4.63 20.29
N TRP A 20 1.58 4.81 19.98
CA TRP A 20 2.56 3.75 20.09
C TRP A 20 2.84 3.34 21.54
N ALA A 21 2.91 4.28 22.45
CA ALA A 21 3.05 3.99 23.88
C ALA A 21 1.94 3.07 24.42
N ARG A 22 0.75 3.12 23.82
CA ARG A 22 -0.41 2.32 24.24
C ARG A 22 -0.53 0.99 23.48
N LEU A 23 -0.17 0.97 22.22
CA LEU A 23 -0.34 -0.19 21.33
C LEU A 23 0.85 -1.15 21.39
N SER A 24 2.03 -0.67 21.77
CA SER A 24 3.24 -1.47 21.95
C SER A 24 3.90 -1.19 23.29
N PRO A 25 3.34 -1.71 24.39
CA PRO A 25 3.88 -1.46 25.73
C PRO A 25 5.30 -2.00 25.94
N LYS A 26 5.81 -2.83 25.03
CA LYS A 26 7.18 -3.37 25.05
C LYS A 26 8.16 -2.57 24.19
N GLY A 27 7.74 -1.47 23.58
CA GLY A 27 8.63 -0.50 22.94
C GLY A 27 9.24 -0.89 21.58
N ASP A 28 8.94 -2.07 21.05
CA ASP A 28 9.62 -2.61 19.86
C ASP A 28 8.79 -2.44 18.59
N ILE A 29 8.59 -1.19 18.14
CA ILE A 29 8.25 -0.98 16.75
C ILE A 29 9.54 -0.58 16.03
N SER A 30 10.22 -1.60 15.53
CA SER A 30 11.36 -1.43 14.66
C SER A 30 10.89 -0.99 13.26
N GLU A 31 11.78 -0.37 12.50
CA GLU A 31 11.53 -0.09 11.07
C GLU A 31 11.17 -1.36 10.29
N ASP A 32 11.60 -2.52 10.76
CA ASP A 32 11.26 -3.83 10.22
C ASP A 32 9.76 -4.13 10.25
N SER A 33 9.02 -3.54 11.19
CA SER A 33 7.56 -3.69 11.26
C SER A 33 6.82 -3.13 10.04
N TYR A 34 7.47 -2.27 9.27
CA TYR A 34 6.88 -1.67 8.07
C TYR A 34 7.32 -2.31 6.77
N LYS A 35 8.21 -3.31 6.82
CA LYS A 35 8.67 -4.05 5.62
C LYS A 35 7.54 -4.76 4.87
N ALA A 36 6.49 -5.17 5.59
CA ALA A 36 5.31 -5.77 4.98
C ALA A 36 4.43 -4.78 4.20
N ILE A 37 4.66 -3.48 4.36
CA ILE A 37 3.97 -2.44 3.60
C ILE A 37 4.73 -2.24 2.28
N PRO A 38 4.08 -2.31 1.11
CA PRO A 38 4.76 -2.15 -0.19
C PRO A 38 5.59 -0.86 -0.32
N LEU A 39 5.13 0.25 0.27
CA LEU A 39 5.92 1.48 0.36
C LEU A 39 7.12 1.41 1.33
N GLY A 40 7.24 0.33 2.13
CA GLY A 40 8.37 0.09 3.03
C GLY A 40 8.48 1.03 4.22
N ARG A 41 7.45 1.82 4.50
CA ARG A 41 7.45 2.80 5.60
C ARG A 41 6.06 3.05 6.15
N ALA A 42 5.99 3.62 7.34
CA ALA A 42 4.77 4.21 7.87
C ALA A 42 4.39 5.52 7.15
N GLY A 43 3.14 5.90 7.25
CA GLY A 43 2.66 7.19 6.80
C GLY A 43 3.15 8.33 7.70
N LYS A 44 3.37 9.51 7.11
CA LYS A 44 3.63 10.74 7.85
C LYS A 44 2.30 11.43 8.14
N MET A 45 2.16 12.00 9.33
CA MET A 45 0.91 12.68 9.73
C MET A 45 0.49 13.77 8.75
N GLU A 46 1.46 14.45 8.14
CA GLU A 46 1.21 15.46 7.10
C GLU A 46 0.50 14.87 5.87
N GLU A 47 0.82 13.64 5.47
CA GLU A 47 0.16 12.98 4.33
C GLU A 47 -1.33 12.73 4.62
N LEU A 48 -1.64 12.31 5.85
CA LEU A 48 -3.03 12.12 6.31
C LEU A 48 -3.79 13.45 6.39
N GLN A 49 -3.15 14.50 6.91
CA GLN A 49 -3.71 15.84 7.00
C GLN A 49 -4.00 16.42 5.62
N ASN A 50 -3.11 16.23 4.65
CA ASN A 50 -3.30 16.68 3.27
C ASN A 50 -4.52 16.01 2.62
N LEU A 51 -4.70 14.70 2.81
CA LEU A 51 -5.87 14.00 2.31
C LEU A 51 -7.15 14.49 2.97
N ALA A 52 -7.16 14.66 4.29
CA ALA A 52 -8.31 15.17 5.02
C ALA A 52 -8.69 16.58 4.55
N THR A 53 -7.71 17.46 4.36
CA THR A 53 -7.90 18.81 3.86
C THR A 53 -8.49 18.81 2.45
N PHE A 54 -7.96 17.95 1.55
CA PHE A 54 -8.48 17.79 0.21
C PHE A 54 -9.97 17.36 0.21
N LEU A 55 -10.32 16.40 1.05
CA LEU A 55 -11.71 15.90 1.13
C LEU A 55 -12.69 16.93 1.67
N MET A 56 -12.23 17.86 2.50
CA MET A 56 -13.05 18.94 3.08
C MET A 56 -13.08 20.21 2.25
N ALA A 57 -12.16 20.35 1.29
CA ALA A 57 -12.06 21.56 0.48
C ALA A 57 -13.20 21.68 -0.54
N ASP A 58 -13.47 22.91 -0.96
CA ASP A 58 -14.30 23.19 -2.12
C ASP A 58 -13.64 22.63 -3.40
N GLY A 59 -14.46 22.29 -4.39
CA GLY A 59 -13.97 21.75 -5.65
C GLY A 59 -13.97 20.20 -5.70
N CYS A 60 -14.43 19.53 -4.64
CA CYS A 60 -14.61 18.08 -4.58
C CYS A 60 -16.06 17.67 -4.34
N GLU A 61 -17.01 18.45 -4.80
CA GLU A 61 -18.43 18.29 -4.49
C GLU A 61 -19.03 16.99 -5.02
N TYR A 62 -18.44 16.44 -6.07
CA TYR A 62 -18.89 15.17 -6.66
C TYR A 62 -18.33 13.93 -5.95
N LEU A 63 -17.40 14.11 -5.02
CA LEU A 63 -16.79 13.03 -4.23
C LEU A 63 -17.56 12.80 -2.93
N THR A 64 -18.38 11.75 -2.88
CA THR A 64 -19.10 11.32 -1.70
C THR A 64 -19.31 9.81 -1.68
N GLY A 65 -19.53 9.22 -0.52
CA GLY A 65 -19.79 7.80 -0.34
C GLY A 65 -18.56 6.90 -0.53
N GLN A 66 -17.35 7.47 -0.50
CA GLN A 66 -16.12 6.73 -0.75
C GLN A 66 -15.37 6.43 0.55
N THR A 67 -14.69 5.26 0.54
CA THR A 67 -13.65 4.94 1.52
C THR A 67 -12.30 5.01 0.80
N ILE A 68 -11.44 5.91 1.26
CA ILE A 68 -10.15 6.16 0.61
C ILE A 68 -9.04 5.61 1.50
N ALA A 69 -8.34 4.59 1.00
CA ALA A 69 -7.18 4.03 1.69
C ALA A 69 -5.97 4.97 1.54
N ILE A 70 -5.25 5.18 2.64
CA ILE A 70 -3.95 5.84 2.70
C ILE A 70 -3.04 4.99 3.59
N ASP A 71 -2.51 3.91 3.02
CA ASP A 71 -1.90 2.81 3.77
C ASP A 71 -0.61 2.28 3.13
N GLY A 72 -0.05 2.97 2.15
CA GLY A 72 1.13 2.52 1.43
C GLY A 72 0.92 1.23 0.64
N ALA A 73 -0.31 0.93 0.23
CA ALA A 73 -0.76 -0.30 -0.42
C ALA A 73 -0.78 -1.54 0.51
N GLN A 74 -0.78 -1.34 1.83
CA GLN A 74 -0.79 -2.44 2.81
C GLN A 74 -1.99 -3.38 2.61
N TYR A 75 -3.17 -2.84 2.34
CA TYR A 75 -4.37 -3.64 2.11
C TYR A 75 -4.25 -4.57 0.90
N LEU A 76 -3.52 -4.16 -0.14
CA LEU A 76 -3.30 -4.93 -1.35
C LEU A 76 -2.23 -6.01 -1.19
N SER A 77 -1.35 -5.90 -0.20
CA SER A 77 -0.27 -6.85 0.06
C SER A 77 -0.71 -8.04 0.91
N GLY A 78 -1.85 -7.96 1.59
CA GLY A 78 -2.34 -9.00 2.49
C GLY A 78 -3.14 -10.08 1.77
N GLY A 79 -2.65 -11.34 1.80
CA GLY A 79 -3.45 -12.53 1.45
C GLY A 79 -3.65 -12.81 -0.03
N GLY A 80 -2.99 -12.12 -0.94
CA GLY A 80 -2.99 -12.44 -2.36
C GLY A 80 -2.03 -13.58 -2.71
N THR A 81 -2.37 -14.37 -3.74
CA THR A 81 -1.52 -15.47 -4.25
C THR A 81 -0.09 -15.01 -4.60
N PHE A 82 0.08 -13.74 -4.89
CA PHE A 82 1.35 -13.13 -5.32
C PHE A 82 1.99 -12.21 -4.27
N SER A 83 1.49 -12.20 -3.03
CA SER A 83 2.05 -11.34 -1.97
C SER A 83 3.52 -11.62 -1.68
N ASN A 84 3.98 -12.86 -1.84
CA ASN A 84 5.37 -13.27 -1.64
C ASN A 84 6.34 -12.71 -2.71
N LEU A 85 5.83 -12.19 -3.84
CA LEU A 85 6.68 -11.60 -4.88
C LEU A 85 7.36 -10.32 -4.40
N SER A 86 6.85 -9.66 -3.37
CA SER A 86 7.50 -8.50 -2.74
C SER A 86 8.79 -8.84 -1.99
N GLU A 87 9.02 -10.12 -1.67
CA GLU A 87 10.21 -10.61 -0.98
C GLU A 87 11.36 -10.94 -1.94
N LEU A 88 11.09 -10.96 -3.25
CA LEU A 88 12.07 -11.29 -4.27
C LEU A 88 13.12 -10.20 -4.44
N SER A 89 14.38 -10.60 -4.48
CA SER A 89 15.50 -9.73 -4.81
C SER A 89 15.56 -9.40 -6.30
N ASP A 90 16.35 -8.40 -6.68
CA ASP A 90 16.62 -8.08 -8.09
C ASP A 90 17.21 -9.26 -8.86
N ASN A 91 17.97 -10.11 -8.19
CA ASN A 91 18.55 -11.33 -8.77
C ASN A 91 17.45 -12.35 -9.09
N ASP A 92 16.53 -12.58 -8.16
CA ASP A 92 15.38 -13.47 -8.38
C ASP A 92 14.53 -13.01 -9.56
N TRP A 93 14.28 -11.70 -9.64
CA TRP A 93 13.56 -11.10 -10.76
C TRP A 93 14.29 -11.25 -12.09
N SER A 94 15.62 -11.23 -12.08
CA SER A 94 16.42 -11.46 -13.26
C SER A 94 16.31 -12.92 -13.75
N GLU A 95 16.41 -13.87 -12.83
CA GLU A 95 16.23 -15.30 -13.12
C GLU A 95 14.84 -15.62 -13.67
N ILE A 96 13.79 -15.06 -13.06
CA ILE A 96 12.41 -15.21 -13.55
C ILE A 96 12.27 -14.70 -14.98
N ARG A 97 12.81 -13.52 -15.28
CA ARG A 97 12.79 -12.97 -16.64
C ARG A 97 13.47 -13.89 -17.66
N ASP A 98 14.58 -14.48 -17.29
CA ASP A 98 15.31 -15.39 -18.18
C ASP A 98 14.56 -16.71 -18.43
N ILE A 99 13.90 -17.24 -17.39
CA ILE A 99 13.03 -18.40 -17.51
C ILE A 99 11.87 -18.12 -18.47
N ILE A 100 11.21 -16.99 -18.30
CA ILE A 100 10.09 -16.59 -19.16
C ILE A 100 10.54 -16.40 -20.61
N ARG A 101 11.70 -15.76 -20.85
CA ARG A 101 12.25 -15.61 -22.19
C ARG A 101 12.53 -16.94 -22.88
N LYS A 102 13.15 -17.88 -22.16
CA LYS A 102 13.43 -19.22 -22.68
C LYS A 102 12.14 -19.97 -23.03
N ALA A 103 11.13 -19.91 -22.15
CA ALA A 103 9.84 -20.52 -22.41
C ALA A 103 9.15 -19.92 -23.64
N ASN A 104 9.11 -18.59 -23.75
CA ASN A 104 8.50 -17.90 -24.88
C ASN A 104 9.21 -18.20 -26.22
N ASN A 105 10.54 -18.33 -26.22
CA ASN A 105 11.28 -18.68 -27.43
C ASN A 105 10.98 -20.10 -27.88
N LYS A 106 10.95 -21.05 -26.94
CA LYS A 106 10.57 -22.45 -27.23
C LYS A 106 9.16 -22.54 -27.80
N ASP A 107 8.21 -21.77 -27.27
CA ASP A 107 6.84 -21.74 -27.78
C ASP A 107 6.74 -21.16 -29.20
N LYS A 108 7.57 -20.16 -29.52
CA LYS A 108 7.66 -19.63 -30.89
C LYS A 108 8.21 -20.64 -31.88
N GLU A 109 9.27 -21.37 -31.53
CA GLU A 109 9.85 -22.42 -32.35
C GLU A 109 8.84 -23.55 -32.62
N ASN A 110 8.05 -23.94 -31.62
CA ASN A 110 7.03 -24.98 -31.74
C ASN A 110 5.82 -24.59 -32.59
N ARG A 111 5.60 -23.30 -32.81
CA ARG A 111 4.49 -22.74 -33.63
C ARG A 111 4.93 -22.44 -35.08
N SER A 112 6.18 -22.52 -35.34
CA SER A 112 6.76 -22.37 -36.69
C SER A 112 6.82 -23.69 -37.40
#